data_0f7001997e148afad704b33a201cbdbf
#
_entry.id   0f7001997e148afad704b33a201cbdbf
#
_cell.length_a   1.000
_cell.length_b   1.000
_cell.length_c   1.000
_cell.angle_alpha   90.00
_cell.angle_beta   90.00
_cell.angle_gamma   90.00
#
_symmetry.space_group_name_H-M   'P 1'
#
loop_
_entity.id
_entity.type
_entity.pdbx_description
1 polymer ?
#
loop_
_entity_poly.entity_id
_entity_poly.type
_entity_poly.pdbx_seq_one_letter_code
_entity_poly.pdbx_strand_id
1 'polypeptide(L)'
;MNNILIRKTKKEDVDSISRIQATITKAPVTTDFKQIVSEQIQKAEDVSLVAEYQGDVVGFMITYILSGGFGIEKSAWIAMFGVDPKFMGQGIGKKLAEEVFKFYKAKNITNIYTSVRWDSTDLLSFFKTLGFDRSDFINLRRVLE
;
A
#
# COMPACT_ATOMS: atom_id res chain seq x y z
N MET A 1 2.06 -0.05 -20.25
CA MET A 1 1.90 1.41 -20.16
C MET A 1 3.21 2.07 -19.83
N ASN A 2 3.73 2.88 -20.74
CA ASN A 2 5.06 3.46 -20.58
C ASN A 2 5.06 4.83 -19.90
N ASN A 3 3.88 5.41 -19.64
CA ASN A 3 3.76 6.79 -19.14
C ASN A 3 3.28 6.86 -17.70
N ILE A 4 3.50 5.79 -16.94
CA ILE A 4 3.15 5.78 -15.52
C ILE A 4 4.31 6.36 -14.71
N LEU A 5 4.00 7.40 -13.95
CA LEU A 5 4.94 8.01 -13.01
C LEU A 5 4.62 7.54 -11.60
N ILE A 6 5.60 6.95 -10.93
CA ILE A 6 5.49 6.61 -9.51
C ILE A 6 6.17 7.69 -8.72
N ARG A 7 5.47 8.28 -7.77
CA ARG A 7 5.99 9.37 -6.95
C ARG A 7 5.42 9.33 -5.54
N LYS A 8 6.03 10.09 -4.65
CA LYS A 8 5.54 10.20 -3.27
C LYS A 8 4.18 10.88 -3.24
N THR A 9 3.35 10.45 -2.31
CA THR A 9 2.02 11.00 -2.10
C THR A 9 2.11 12.43 -1.56
N LYS A 10 1.23 13.28 -2.05
CA LYS A 10 1.07 14.67 -1.59
C LYS A 10 -0.32 14.86 -0.99
N LYS A 11 -0.51 15.93 -0.24
CA LYS A 11 -1.82 16.25 0.33
C LYS A 11 -2.91 16.36 -0.74
N GLU A 12 -2.56 16.86 -1.90
CA GLU A 12 -3.48 17.04 -3.04
C GLU A 12 -4.00 15.70 -3.59
N ASP A 13 -3.35 14.59 -3.25
CA ASP A 13 -3.73 13.26 -3.76
C ASP A 13 -4.85 12.61 -2.96
N VAL A 14 -5.20 13.14 -1.80
CA VAL A 14 -6.15 12.51 -0.86
C VAL A 14 -7.49 12.23 -1.51
N ASP A 15 -8.04 13.19 -2.27
CA ASP A 15 -9.33 13.02 -2.92
C ASP A 15 -9.30 11.90 -3.97
N SER A 16 -8.22 11.82 -4.73
CA SER A 16 -8.04 10.76 -5.73
C SER A 16 -7.91 9.39 -5.09
N ILE A 17 -7.15 9.28 -4.00
CA ILE A 17 -7.00 8.04 -3.24
C ILE A 17 -8.36 7.59 -2.71
N SER A 18 -9.10 8.50 -2.11
CA SER A 18 -10.44 8.21 -1.59
C SER A 18 -11.40 7.74 -2.69
N ARG A 19 -11.35 8.38 -3.85
CA ARG A 19 -12.19 8.00 -4.99
C ARG A 19 -11.84 6.58 -5.47
N ILE A 20 -10.56 6.25 -5.58
CA ILE A 20 -10.13 4.92 -6.00
C ILE A 20 -10.62 3.88 -4.99
N GLN A 21 -10.44 4.14 -3.71
CA GLN A 21 -10.88 3.24 -2.64
C GLN A 21 -12.40 3.00 -2.71
N ALA A 22 -13.18 4.07 -2.86
CA ALA A 22 -14.64 3.96 -2.97
C ALA A 22 -15.05 3.14 -4.20
N THR A 23 -14.36 3.32 -5.32
CA THR A 23 -14.63 2.57 -6.55
C THR A 23 -14.35 1.08 -6.37
N ILE A 24 -13.23 0.74 -5.72
CA ILE A 24 -12.85 -0.65 -5.48
C ILE A 24 -13.82 -1.33 -4.52
N THR A 25 -14.14 -0.68 -3.41
CA THR A 25 -15.01 -1.26 -2.37
C THR A 25 -16.50 -1.14 -2.71
N LYS A 26 -16.85 -0.28 -3.66
CA LYS A 26 -18.24 0.04 -4.02
C LYS A 26 -19.04 0.54 -2.83
N ALA A 27 -18.38 1.27 -1.94
CA ALA A 27 -18.95 1.76 -0.69
C ALA A 27 -18.36 3.12 -0.35
N PRO A 28 -19.03 3.93 0.48
CA PRO A 28 -18.45 5.19 0.96
C PRO A 28 -17.16 4.93 1.71
N VAL A 29 -16.20 5.84 1.56
CA VAL A 29 -14.92 5.75 2.26
C VAL A 29 -15.10 6.19 3.70
N THR A 30 -14.69 5.31 4.65
CA THR A 30 -14.68 5.61 6.07
C THR A 30 -13.28 5.90 6.60
N THR A 31 -12.26 5.61 5.80
CA THR A 31 -10.86 5.84 6.18
C THR A 31 -10.52 7.33 6.04
N ASP A 32 -9.89 7.88 7.08
CA ASP A 32 -9.42 9.26 7.04
C ASP A 32 -8.06 9.35 6.35
N PHE A 33 -8.07 9.35 5.04
CA PHE A 33 -6.85 9.44 4.25
C PHE A 33 -6.10 10.75 4.44
N LYS A 34 -6.84 11.84 4.74
CA LYS A 34 -6.21 13.13 4.98
C LYS A 34 -5.27 13.05 6.19
N GLN A 35 -5.73 12.44 7.27
CA GLN A 35 -4.91 12.26 8.46
C GLN A 35 -3.72 11.34 8.19
N ILE A 36 -3.95 10.21 7.53
CA ILE A 36 -2.91 9.24 7.22
C ILE A 36 -1.80 9.88 6.38
N VAL A 37 -2.17 10.57 5.32
CA VAL A 37 -1.20 11.23 4.43
C VAL A 37 -0.46 12.34 5.15
N SER A 38 -1.16 13.14 5.97
CA SER A 38 -0.51 14.21 6.74
C SER A 38 0.52 13.67 7.71
N GLU A 39 0.22 12.57 8.39
CA GLU A 39 1.16 11.92 9.30
C GLU A 39 2.38 11.39 8.55
N GLN A 40 2.18 10.79 7.40
CA GLN A 40 3.29 10.23 6.61
C GLN A 40 4.21 11.30 6.05
N ILE A 41 3.68 12.44 5.66
CA ILE A 41 4.52 13.56 5.18
C ILE A 41 5.47 14.02 6.29
N GLN A 42 5.03 13.95 7.55
CA GLN A 42 5.85 14.34 8.70
C GLN A 42 6.87 13.26 9.09
N LYS A 43 6.66 12.02 8.69
CA LYS A 43 7.54 10.90 9.01
C LYS A 43 8.38 10.55 7.78
N ALA A 44 9.64 10.97 7.77
CA ALA A 44 10.53 10.71 6.64
C ALA A 44 10.90 9.23 6.48
N GLU A 45 10.66 8.40 7.51
CA GLU A 45 11.00 6.98 7.46
C GLU A 45 10.01 6.13 6.66
N ASP A 46 8.73 6.51 6.66
CA ASP A 46 7.69 5.79 5.95
C ASP A 46 7.60 6.27 4.51
N VAL A 47 7.10 5.41 3.62
CA VAL A 47 6.82 5.81 2.24
C VAL A 47 5.38 5.52 1.88
N SER A 48 4.75 6.48 1.21
CA SER A 48 3.47 6.30 0.56
C SER A 48 3.62 6.80 -0.87
N LEU A 49 3.21 5.98 -1.82
CA LEU A 49 3.41 6.26 -3.24
C LEU A 49 2.08 6.28 -3.97
N VAL A 50 2.04 7.10 -5.02
CA VAL A 50 0.95 7.09 -5.98
C VAL A 50 1.50 6.82 -7.37
N ALA A 51 0.65 6.26 -8.21
CA ALA A 51 0.90 6.10 -9.63
C ALA A 51 0.08 7.15 -10.36
N GLU A 52 0.73 7.90 -11.22
CA GLU A 52 0.11 8.99 -11.98
C GLU A 52 0.19 8.68 -13.46
N TYR A 53 -0.92 8.89 -14.16
CA TYR A 53 -0.99 8.74 -15.60
C TYR A 53 -1.65 9.98 -16.19
N GLN A 54 -0.93 10.68 -17.05
CA GLN A 54 -1.42 11.92 -17.70
C GLN A 54 -1.98 12.93 -16.68
N GLY A 55 -1.29 13.09 -15.54
CA GLY A 55 -1.68 14.03 -14.51
C GLY A 55 -2.70 13.52 -13.50
N ASP A 56 -3.29 12.34 -13.73
CA ASP A 56 -4.30 11.77 -12.83
C ASP A 56 -3.71 10.66 -11.99
N VAL A 57 -4.04 10.62 -10.70
CA VAL A 57 -3.67 9.52 -9.82
C VAL A 57 -4.55 8.31 -10.14
N VAL A 58 -3.93 7.21 -10.51
CA VAL A 58 -4.61 5.98 -10.93
C VAL A 58 -4.31 4.78 -10.01
N GLY A 59 -3.44 4.96 -9.04
CA GLY A 59 -3.12 3.92 -8.05
C GLY A 59 -2.39 4.49 -6.87
N PHE A 60 -2.38 3.73 -5.77
CA PHE A 60 -1.69 4.15 -4.55
C PHE A 60 -1.24 2.93 -3.74
N MET A 61 -0.20 3.12 -2.93
CA MET A 61 0.26 2.13 -1.97
C MET A 61 0.75 2.88 -0.73
N ILE A 62 0.09 2.64 0.39
CA ILE A 62 0.40 3.26 1.67
C ILE A 62 1.09 2.23 2.55
N THR A 63 2.27 2.60 3.07
CA THR A 63 3.06 1.71 3.89
C THR A 63 3.49 2.42 5.17
N TYR A 64 3.96 1.65 6.13
CA TYR A 64 4.50 2.18 7.37
C TYR A 64 5.58 1.26 7.91
N ILE A 65 6.39 1.79 8.83
CA ILE A 65 7.42 1.01 9.51
C ILE A 65 6.91 0.65 10.89
N LEU A 66 7.08 -0.62 11.24
CA LEU A 66 6.79 -1.13 12.58
C LEU A 66 8.10 -1.56 13.22
N SER A 67 8.36 -1.07 14.44
CA SER A 67 9.56 -1.39 15.19
C SER A 67 9.20 -2.18 16.45
N GLY A 68 9.88 -3.29 16.67
CA GLY A 68 9.78 -4.07 17.89
C GLY A 68 8.58 -5.00 17.95
N GLY A 69 8.43 -5.67 19.09
CA GLY A 69 7.30 -6.57 19.38
C GLY A 69 7.54 -8.00 18.94
N PHE A 70 7.44 -8.96 19.89
CA PHE A 70 7.40 -10.39 19.64
C PHE A 70 8.49 -10.94 18.72
N GLY A 71 9.71 -10.38 18.81
CA GLY A 71 10.83 -10.85 17.99
C GLY A 71 10.81 -10.38 16.55
N ILE A 72 9.85 -9.53 16.15
CA ILE A 72 9.86 -8.91 14.84
C ILE A 72 10.85 -7.74 14.87
N GLU A 73 11.83 -7.79 13.98
CA GLU A 73 12.73 -6.66 13.78
C GLU A 73 12.01 -5.50 13.11
N LYS A 74 12.66 -4.35 13.02
CA LYS A 74 12.14 -3.21 12.27
C LYS A 74 11.77 -3.67 10.86
N SER A 75 10.52 -3.51 10.50
CA SER A 75 9.96 -4.04 9.26
C SER A 75 9.01 -3.04 8.62
N ALA A 76 8.79 -3.19 7.33
CA ALA A 76 7.82 -2.40 6.60
C ALA A 76 6.51 -3.17 6.46
N TRP A 77 5.40 -2.45 6.39
CA TRP A 77 4.07 -3.04 6.25
C TRP A 77 3.31 -2.29 5.17
N ILE A 78 2.73 -3.04 4.24
CA ILE A 78 1.78 -2.46 3.28
C ILE A 78 0.42 -2.44 3.96
N ALA A 79 -0.05 -1.23 4.24
CA ALA A 79 -1.32 -1.06 4.93
C ALA A 79 -2.50 -0.97 3.97
N MET A 80 -2.32 -0.30 2.84
CA MET A 80 -3.38 -0.06 1.87
C MET A 80 -2.80 -0.03 0.47
N PHE A 81 -3.59 -0.52 -0.48
CA PHE A 81 -3.19 -0.60 -1.88
C PHE A 81 -4.45 -0.59 -2.75
N GLY A 82 -4.40 0.15 -3.81
CA GLY A 82 -5.49 0.16 -4.78
C GLY A 82 -5.04 0.68 -6.13
N VAL A 83 -5.66 0.14 -7.18
CA VAL A 83 -5.50 0.61 -8.55
C VAL A 83 -6.90 0.88 -9.11
N ASP A 84 -7.06 2.01 -9.76
CA ASP A 84 -8.32 2.33 -10.43
C ASP A 84 -8.69 1.17 -11.37
N PRO A 85 -9.90 0.60 -11.26
CA PRO A 85 -10.29 -0.53 -12.09
C PRO A 85 -10.12 -0.32 -13.60
N LYS A 86 -10.22 0.93 -14.06
CA LYS A 86 -10.01 1.26 -15.48
C LYS A 86 -8.58 0.99 -15.94
N PHE A 87 -7.64 0.92 -15.03
CA PHE A 87 -6.21 0.76 -15.31
C PHE A 87 -5.65 -0.56 -14.82
N MET A 88 -6.49 -1.48 -14.38
CA MET A 88 -6.04 -2.80 -13.94
C MET A 88 -5.46 -3.60 -15.12
N GLY A 89 -4.55 -4.51 -14.79
CA GLY A 89 -3.90 -5.36 -15.80
C GLY A 89 -2.76 -4.67 -16.54
N GLN A 90 -2.35 -3.49 -16.11
CA GLN A 90 -1.31 -2.70 -16.78
C GLN A 90 0.02 -2.65 -16.02
N GLY A 91 0.14 -3.44 -14.96
CA GLY A 91 1.36 -3.51 -14.18
C GLY A 91 1.56 -2.35 -13.20
N ILE A 92 0.54 -1.55 -12.94
CA ILE A 92 0.65 -0.40 -12.03
C ILE A 92 0.95 -0.84 -10.61
N GLY A 93 0.22 -1.86 -10.11
CA GLY A 93 0.45 -2.39 -8.78
C GLY A 93 1.86 -2.92 -8.59
N LYS A 94 2.37 -3.62 -9.60
CA LYS A 94 3.73 -4.14 -9.60
C LYS A 94 4.75 -3.01 -9.53
N LYS A 95 4.56 -1.95 -10.31
CA LYS A 95 5.47 -0.79 -10.29
C LYS A 95 5.47 -0.09 -8.94
N LEU A 96 4.29 0.09 -8.34
CA LEU A 96 4.19 0.66 -7.00
C LEU A 96 4.97 -0.19 -6.00
N ALA A 97 4.76 -1.50 -6.01
CA ALA A 97 5.42 -2.41 -5.08
C ALA A 97 6.94 -2.40 -5.27
N GLU A 98 7.42 -2.43 -6.51
CA GLU A 98 8.85 -2.42 -6.79
C GLU A 98 9.52 -1.15 -6.25
N GLU A 99 8.87 0.00 -6.37
CA GLU A 99 9.42 1.24 -5.84
C GLU A 99 9.40 1.25 -4.30
N VAL A 100 8.36 0.70 -3.69
CA VAL A 100 8.32 0.52 -2.24
C VAL A 100 9.49 -0.37 -1.78
N PHE A 101 9.73 -1.48 -2.47
CA PHE A 101 10.81 -2.41 -2.13
C PHE A 101 12.18 -1.72 -2.22
N LYS A 102 12.40 -0.95 -3.27
CA LYS A 102 13.66 -0.20 -3.44
C LYS A 102 13.86 0.79 -2.31
N PHE A 103 12.80 1.50 -1.93
CA PHE A 103 12.87 2.50 -0.87
C PHE A 103 13.29 1.86 0.45
N TYR A 104 12.67 0.78 0.83
CA TYR A 104 12.96 0.15 2.12
C TYR A 104 14.29 -0.62 2.10
N LYS A 105 14.63 -1.24 0.99
CA LYS A 105 15.93 -1.91 0.85
C LYS A 105 17.07 -0.91 1.02
N ALA A 106 16.96 0.28 0.48
CA ALA A 106 17.95 1.33 0.64
C ALA A 106 18.13 1.77 2.10
N LYS A 107 17.13 1.52 2.94
CA LYS A 107 17.17 1.81 4.39
C LYS A 107 17.54 0.58 5.22
N ASN A 108 17.99 -0.49 4.59
CA ASN A 108 18.32 -1.77 5.23
C ASN A 108 17.13 -2.43 5.91
N ILE A 109 15.92 -2.14 5.46
CA ILE A 109 14.72 -2.83 5.90
C ILE A 109 14.44 -3.91 4.85
N THR A 110 14.61 -5.18 5.26
CA THR A 110 14.57 -6.32 4.34
C THR A 110 13.33 -7.18 4.46
N ASN A 111 12.53 -6.96 5.49
CA ASN A 111 11.28 -7.68 5.66
C ASN A 111 10.11 -6.74 5.44
N ILE A 112 9.20 -7.14 4.56
CA ILE A 112 7.98 -6.40 4.29
C ILE A 112 6.79 -7.35 4.43
N TYR A 113 5.79 -6.90 5.16
CA TYR A 113 4.60 -7.68 5.48
C TYR A 113 3.35 -7.00 4.94
N THR A 114 2.32 -7.79 4.77
CA THR A 114 0.98 -7.27 4.53
C THR A 114 -0.03 -8.28 5.06
N SER A 115 -1.25 -7.82 5.32
CA SER A 115 -2.35 -8.69 5.72
C SER A 115 -3.41 -8.65 4.65
N VAL A 116 -3.81 -9.83 4.18
CA VAL A 116 -4.82 -9.98 3.15
C VAL A 116 -5.86 -10.96 3.66
N ARG A 117 -7.15 -10.66 3.41
CA ARG A 117 -8.20 -11.63 3.75
C ARG A 117 -7.92 -12.93 3.00
N TRP A 118 -8.06 -14.04 3.72
CA TRP A 118 -7.79 -15.37 3.14
C TRP A 118 -8.69 -15.70 1.95
N ASP A 119 -9.87 -15.06 1.85
CA ASP A 119 -10.81 -15.26 0.76
C ASP A 119 -10.67 -14.21 -0.37
N SER A 120 -9.71 -13.30 -0.27
CA SER A 120 -9.40 -12.33 -1.33
C SER A 120 -8.38 -12.94 -2.29
N THR A 121 -8.85 -13.84 -3.17
CA THR A 121 -7.97 -14.63 -4.04
C THR A 121 -7.17 -13.78 -5.01
N ASP A 122 -7.75 -12.69 -5.51
CA ASP A 122 -7.05 -11.80 -6.43
C ASP A 122 -5.86 -11.09 -5.77
N LEU A 123 -6.06 -10.59 -4.54
CA LEU A 123 -4.98 -9.96 -3.80
C LEU A 123 -3.92 -10.97 -3.38
N LEU A 124 -4.32 -12.15 -2.94
CA LEU A 124 -3.37 -13.21 -2.60
C LEU A 124 -2.51 -13.58 -3.79
N SER A 125 -3.12 -13.76 -4.97
CA SER A 125 -2.40 -14.06 -6.20
C SER A 125 -1.45 -12.93 -6.57
N PHE A 126 -1.90 -11.68 -6.47
CA PHE A 126 -1.08 -10.53 -6.78
C PHE A 126 0.18 -10.48 -5.91
N PHE A 127 0.01 -10.58 -4.59
CA PHE A 127 1.17 -10.54 -3.69
C PHE A 127 2.08 -11.75 -3.87
N LYS A 128 1.53 -12.91 -4.20
CA LYS A 128 2.34 -14.09 -4.49
C LYS A 128 3.22 -13.86 -5.73
N THR A 129 2.70 -13.21 -6.76
CA THR A 129 3.51 -12.90 -7.95
C THR A 129 4.67 -11.95 -7.62
N LEU A 130 4.56 -11.18 -6.53
CA LEU A 130 5.61 -10.26 -6.08
C LEU A 130 6.61 -10.94 -5.14
N GLY A 131 6.47 -12.24 -4.89
CA GLY A 131 7.38 -12.98 -4.03
C GLY A 131 6.97 -13.06 -2.57
N PHE A 132 5.77 -12.57 -2.22
CA PHE A 132 5.25 -12.75 -0.86
C PHE A 132 4.87 -14.19 -0.63
N ASP A 133 5.12 -14.65 0.59
CA ASP A 133 4.74 -15.98 1.02
C ASP A 133 4.19 -15.86 2.44
N ARG A 134 3.65 -16.95 2.94
CA ARG A 134 3.11 -17.00 4.29
C ARG A 134 4.22 -16.74 5.31
N SER A 135 3.97 -15.78 6.22
CA SER A 135 4.93 -15.47 7.28
C SER A 135 4.83 -16.47 8.44
N ASP A 136 5.74 -16.35 9.40
CA ASP A 136 5.73 -17.14 10.63
C ASP A 136 4.73 -16.64 11.67
N PHE A 137 3.97 -15.59 11.33
CA PHE A 137 3.04 -14.93 12.25
C PHE A 137 1.62 -15.09 11.77
N ILE A 138 0.68 -15.11 12.70
CA ILE A 138 -0.74 -15.06 12.39
C ILE A 138 -1.37 -13.85 13.09
N ASN A 139 -2.41 -13.29 12.49
CA ASN A 139 -3.19 -12.24 13.11
C ASN A 139 -4.18 -12.84 14.10
N LEU A 140 -4.27 -12.24 15.29
CA LEU A 140 -5.28 -12.58 16.28
C LEU A 140 -6.21 -11.39 16.44
N ARG A 141 -7.49 -11.65 16.57
CA ARG A 141 -8.50 -10.60 16.73
C ARG A 141 -9.45 -10.92 17.86
N ARG A 142 -9.74 -9.90 18.65
CA ARG A 142 -10.82 -9.93 19.64
C ARG A 142 -11.69 -8.70 19.43
N VAL A 143 -12.98 -8.90 19.35
CA VAL A 143 -13.94 -7.78 19.27
C VAL A 143 -14.31 -7.37 20.68
N LEU A 144 -14.14 -6.09 20.99
CA LEU A 144 -14.53 -5.54 22.29
C LEU A 144 -15.94 -4.96 22.16
N GLU A 145 -16.80 -5.32 23.13
CA GLU A 145 -18.20 -4.85 23.17
C GLU A 145 -18.41 -3.86 24.32
#